data_fe0d8abda309bee6af0d3e99917d62fa
#
_entry.id   fe0d8abda309bee6af0d3e99917d62fa
#
_cell.length_a   1.000
_cell.length_b   1.000
_cell.length_c   1.000
_cell.angle_alpha   90.00
_cell.angle_beta   90.00
_cell.angle_gamma   90.00
#
_symmetry.space_group_name_H-M   'P 1'
#
loop_
_entity.id
_entity.type
_entity.pdbx_description
1 polymer ?
#
loop_
_entity_poly.entity_id
_entity_poly.type
_entity_poly.pdbx_seq_one_letter_code
_entity_poly.pdbx_strand_id
1 'polypeptide(L)'
;MAVVTGFAWWRSLEGTAISAAPSAPGMEPGPRSIAVLPLVDMSPSGGNAYLGDGLSEELSTKLAQIPGLRVAARTSAFEFKGRNLDVRKIGQSLGVRHVLEGSVRRDGDSVRVTVQLIDTATGYHVWAGNFDRAWRDVLVLQDEIAVSVTDALQVVLKDKDAGQPAEELHQIDTRAIDPYLAGLAALRQPGDASRLKIAEQSFKQAMEIEPEFAGAYAGLCRTHVRQFERSRDPAPLAAAEVICRKALALDPALIETEKALASIAIANGKFDSAATDYANLIERNPADADAHIGLGVALESMGRGEEAEASYRRAVAAEPAYWGAHSALATYLFHHGRINDAAIAMRKVTELVPSSAYAWNNLGGALQMKGDFDGALEAYRHSLQLEPSKDAYSNLATTYFYLNRFPDAVMNYERAATLGEHDYMMQGNLADALWQTEGRRDEAVARYRRAILLAETQLETTPANPTLRAQLGYYYGRVGDADRSQRYLSEALGSGPELVYVQYFVGVAAADRGDRGTALRAVAELVRMGYSSALLRSAPEFRSLLQDTEYRKITGAG
;
A
#
# COMPACT_ATOMS: atom_id res chain seq x y z
N MET A 1 6.96 -17.64 11.62
CA MET A 1 6.22 -16.53 12.24
C MET A 1 6.14 -15.35 11.29
N ALA A 2 5.17 -15.39 10.41
CA ALA A 2 4.88 -14.35 9.45
C ALA A 2 3.74 -13.48 9.99
N VAL A 3 4.02 -12.72 11.05
CA VAL A 3 3.20 -11.55 11.33
C VAL A 3 3.78 -10.44 10.48
N VAL A 4 3.13 -10.25 9.33
CA VAL A 4 3.24 -9.02 8.53
C VAL A 4 4.65 -8.72 8.02
N THR A 5 5.09 -9.40 6.99
CA THR A 5 6.24 -8.99 6.14
C THR A 5 5.97 -7.71 5.32
N GLY A 6 5.16 -6.81 5.85
CA GLY A 6 4.88 -5.48 5.30
C GLY A 6 5.13 -4.34 6.28
N PHE A 7 5.52 -4.63 7.55
CA PHE A 7 5.60 -3.59 8.58
C PHE A 7 6.90 -3.68 9.39
N ALA A 8 8.01 -3.30 8.80
CA ALA A 8 9.27 -3.13 9.51
C ALA A 8 9.48 -1.66 9.86
N TRP A 9 8.74 -1.14 10.86
CA TRP A 9 9.14 0.06 11.64
C TRP A 9 8.25 0.17 12.88
N TRP A 10 8.69 -0.39 14.01
CA TRP A 10 8.12 -0.11 15.32
C TRP A 10 9.06 0.81 16.08
N ARG A 11 8.60 2.00 16.43
CA ARG A 11 9.15 2.81 17.53
C ARG A 11 8.04 3.07 18.54
N SER A 12 8.37 2.81 19.80
CA SER A 12 7.53 2.98 20.97
C SER A 12 7.08 4.43 21.17
N LEU A 13 5.81 4.65 21.42
CA LEU A 13 5.30 5.78 22.20
C LEU A 13 4.12 5.33 23.05
N GLU A 14 4.08 5.80 24.29
CA GLU A 14 3.10 5.47 25.31
C GLU A 14 1.72 6.02 24.97
N GLY A 15 0.69 5.16 25.19
CA GLY A 15 -0.68 5.49 24.89
C GLY A 15 -1.42 6.13 26.06
N THR A 16 -2.25 7.12 25.77
CA THR A 16 -3.41 7.50 26.56
C THR A 16 -4.67 7.23 25.75
N ALA A 17 -5.60 6.51 26.37
CA ALA A 17 -6.89 6.16 25.77
C ALA A 17 -7.72 7.43 25.55
N ILE A 18 -8.09 7.70 24.31
CA ILE A 18 -9.02 8.78 23.94
C ILE A 18 -10.32 8.17 23.40
N SER A 19 -11.41 8.67 23.95
CA SER A 19 -12.82 8.36 23.68
C SER A 19 -13.15 8.44 22.18
N ALA A 20 -13.93 7.47 21.71
CA ALA A 20 -14.47 7.43 20.36
C ALA A 20 -15.28 8.69 20.03
N ALA A 21 -14.85 9.43 19.03
CA ALA A 21 -15.66 10.48 18.43
C ALA A 21 -16.72 9.87 17.50
N PRO A 22 -17.93 10.43 17.40
CA PRO A 22 -19.00 9.90 16.58
C PRO A 22 -18.66 9.97 15.10
N SER A 23 -19.03 8.91 14.35
CA SER A 23 -18.95 8.86 12.89
C SER A 23 -19.67 10.06 12.27
N ALA A 24 -18.96 10.82 11.45
CA ALA A 24 -19.55 11.90 10.66
C ALA A 24 -20.61 11.36 9.70
N PRO A 25 -21.77 12.04 9.55
CA PRO A 25 -22.77 11.68 8.57
C PRO A 25 -22.19 11.79 7.14
N GLY A 26 -22.56 10.85 6.27
CA GLY A 26 -22.13 10.84 4.87
C GLY A 26 -22.38 12.21 4.22
N MET A 27 -21.31 12.87 3.83
CA MET A 27 -21.36 14.16 3.15
C MET A 27 -21.98 13.92 1.76
N GLU A 28 -23.07 14.60 1.43
CA GLU A 28 -23.60 14.58 0.07
C GLU A 28 -22.51 14.99 -0.93
N PRO A 29 -22.43 14.37 -2.12
CA PRO A 29 -21.45 14.72 -3.12
C PRO A 29 -21.53 16.21 -3.45
N GLY A 30 -20.46 16.96 -3.22
CA GLY A 30 -20.43 18.39 -3.54
C GLY A 30 -20.72 18.61 -5.03
N PRO A 31 -21.42 19.70 -5.39
CA PRO A 31 -21.83 19.97 -6.78
C PRO A 31 -20.63 20.06 -7.75
N ARG A 32 -19.45 20.41 -7.26
CA ARG A 32 -18.18 20.48 -8.01
C ARG A 32 -17.32 19.24 -7.74
N SER A 33 -17.85 18.05 -8.04
CA SER A 33 -17.09 16.82 -7.92
C SER A 33 -17.32 15.94 -9.15
N ILE A 34 -16.23 15.31 -9.65
CA ILE A 34 -16.21 14.52 -10.87
C ILE A 34 -15.32 13.28 -10.70
N ALA A 35 -15.70 12.18 -11.35
CA ALA A 35 -14.83 11.03 -11.58
C ALA A 35 -14.67 10.81 -13.08
N VAL A 36 -13.44 10.52 -13.51
CA VAL A 36 -13.14 10.11 -14.90
C VAL A 36 -13.03 8.60 -14.92
N LEU A 37 -13.99 7.94 -15.56
CA LEU A 37 -13.94 6.49 -15.76
C LEU A 37 -12.98 6.13 -16.88
N PRO A 38 -12.42 4.91 -16.87
CA PRO A 38 -11.58 4.42 -17.96
C PRO A 38 -12.32 4.44 -19.29
N LEU A 39 -11.77 5.17 -20.27
CA LEU A 39 -12.33 5.20 -21.62
C LEU A 39 -12.22 3.83 -22.28
N VAL A 40 -13.29 3.39 -22.92
CA VAL A 40 -13.35 2.09 -23.59
C VAL A 40 -12.61 2.17 -24.92
N ASP A 41 -11.63 1.27 -25.14
CA ASP A 41 -10.98 1.15 -26.45
C ASP A 41 -11.91 0.48 -27.47
N MET A 42 -12.23 1.20 -28.54
CA MET A 42 -13.06 0.75 -29.66
C MET A 42 -12.26 0.70 -30.97
N SER A 43 -10.92 0.58 -30.90
CA SER A 43 -10.05 0.54 -32.06
C SER A 43 -10.19 -0.77 -32.83
N PRO A 44 -10.19 -0.76 -34.19
CA PRO A 44 -10.40 -1.96 -35.00
C PRO A 44 -9.33 -3.04 -34.84
N SER A 45 -8.08 -2.63 -34.57
CA SER A 45 -6.94 -3.54 -34.46
C SER A 45 -6.87 -4.31 -33.15
N GLY A 46 -7.62 -3.91 -32.11
CA GLY A 46 -7.48 -4.43 -30.74
C GLY A 46 -6.08 -4.15 -30.15
N GLY A 47 -5.93 -4.36 -28.86
CA GLY A 47 -4.59 -4.24 -28.23
C GLY A 47 -4.16 -2.83 -27.80
N ASN A 48 -4.99 -1.80 -28.02
CA ASN A 48 -4.73 -0.42 -27.60
C ASN A 48 -5.45 -0.06 -26.27
N ALA A 49 -5.76 -1.04 -25.44
CA ALA A 49 -6.45 -0.80 -24.14
C ALA A 49 -5.70 0.19 -23.23
N TYR A 50 -4.37 0.28 -23.39
CA TYR A 50 -3.52 1.27 -22.70
C TYR A 50 -3.85 2.71 -23.09
N LEU A 51 -4.38 2.91 -24.32
CA LEU A 51 -4.72 4.24 -24.83
C LEU A 51 -5.88 4.86 -24.07
N GLY A 52 -7.00 4.12 -23.94
CA GLY A 52 -8.16 4.58 -23.16
C GLY A 52 -7.79 4.88 -21.73
N ASP A 53 -7.00 4.01 -21.17
CA ASP A 53 -6.51 4.14 -19.81
C ASP A 53 -5.59 5.36 -19.64
N GLY A 54 -4.59 5.57 -20.54
CA GLY A 54 -3.66 6.70 -20.49
C GLY A 54 -4.38 8.03 -20.62
N LEU A 55 -5.29 8.13 -21.60
CA LEU A 55 -6.10 9.33 -21.79
C LEU A 55 -6.96 9.65 -20.56
N SER A 56 -7.57 8.65 -19.92
CA SER A 56 -8.36 8.86 -18.71
C SER A 56 -7.50 9.36 -17.53
N GLU A 57 -6.26 8.88 -17.42
CA GLU A 57 -5.31 9.35 -16.41
C GLU A 57 -4.93 10.81 -16.62
N GLU A 58 -4.56 11.18 -17.84
CA GLU A 58 -4.23 12.56 -18.17
C GLU A 58 -5.41 13.50 -17.97
N LEU A 59 -6.62 13.09 -18.40
CA LEU A 59 -7.83 13.87 -18.17
C LEU A 59 -8.11 14.06 -16.67
N SER A 60 -7.94 13.02 -15.86
CA SER A 60 -8.08 13.14 -14.40
C SER A 60 -7.06 14.12 -13.82
N THR A 61 -5.81 14.05 -14.26
CA THR A 61 -4.73 14.94 -13.82
C THR A 61 -4.99 16.38 -14.21
N LYS A 62 -5.41 16.65 -15.46
CA LYS A 62 -5.76 17.99 -15.95
C LYS A 62 -6.95 18.58 -15.20
N LEU A 63 -8.02 17.80 -14.99
CA LEU A 63 -9.19 18.23 -14.23
C LEU A 63 -8.86 18.51 -12.76
N ALA A 64 -7.93 17.77 -12.16
CA ALA A 64 -7.50 17.99 -10.78
C ALA A 64 -6.72 19.30 -10.58
N GLN A 65 -6.17 19.89 -11.65
CA GLN A 65 -5.50 21.20 -11.61
C GLN A 65 -6.49 22.37 -11.57
N ILE A 66 -7.79 22.13 -11.82
CA ILE A 66 -8.81 23.17 -11.87
C ILE A 66 -9.21 23.58 -10.44
N PRO A 67 -9.05 24.86 -10.04
CA PRO A 67 -9.38 25.31 -8.70
C PRO A 67 -10.84 25.04 -8.32
N GLY A 68 -11.04 24.43 -7.17
CA GLY A 68 -12.37 24.16 -6.62
C GLY A 68 -13.11 22.97 -7.28
N LEU A 69 -12.51 22.25 -8.23
CA LEU A 69 -13.04 20.99 -8.76
C LEU A 69 -12.44 19.81 -7.98
N ARG A 70 -13.29 19.00 -7.36
CA ARG A 70 -12.89 17.77 -6.69
C ARG A 70 -12.93 16.62 -7.70
N VAL A 71 -11.77 16.03 -7.97
CA VAL A 71 -11.67 14.87 -8.87
C VAL A 71 -11.46 13.62 -8.02
N ALA A 72 -12.29 12.60 -8.22
CA ALA A 72 -12.14 11.33 -7.51
C ALA A 72 -10.79 10.68 -7.81
N ALA A 73 -10.22 10.02 -6.81
CA ALA A 73 -8.98 9.29 -7.00
C ALA A 73 -9.08 8.35 -8.19
N ARG A 74 -8.10 8.44 -9.07
CA ARG A 74 -8.02 7.61 -10.28
C ARG A 74 -8.17 6.12 -9.97
N THR A 75 -7.47 5.62 -8.95
CA THR A 75 -7.52 4.21 -8.56
C THR A 75 -8.92 3.75 -8.20
N SER A 76 -9.71 4.62 -7.56
CA SER A 76 -11.11 4.32 -7.22
C SER A 76 -12.00 4.31 -8.46
N ALA A 77 -11.80 5.25 -9.39
CA ALA A 77 -12.57 5.29 -10.65
C ALA A 77 -12.27 4.08 -11.55
N PHE A 78 -11.03 3.60 -11.57
CA PHE A 78 -10.60 2.46 -12.38
C PHE A 78 -11.12 1.11 -11.89
N GLU A 79 -11.55 0.98 -10.64
CA GLU A 79 -12.25 -0.22 -10.14
C GLU A 79 -13.57 -0.50 -10.86
N PHE A 80 -14.12 0.51 -11.54
CA PHE A 80 -15.33 0.38 -12.33
C PHE A 80 -15.07 -0.01 -13.80
N LYS A 81 -13.80 -0.22 -14.19
CA LYS A 81 -13.46 -0.64 -15.56
C LYS A 81 -14.13 -1.94 -15.95
N GLY A 82 -14.88 -1.92 -17.07
CA GLY A 82 -15.59 -3.09 -17.60
C GLY A 82 -16.80 -3.57 -16.77
N ARG A 83 -17.17 -2.84 -15.71
CA ARG A 83 -18.37 -3.16 -14.91
C ARG A 83 -19.57 -2.43 -15.47
N ASN A 84 -20.59 -3.20 -15.85
CA ASN A 84 -21.87 -2.64 -16.31
C ASN A 84 -22.76 -2.28 -15.10
N LEU A 85 -22.46 -1.15 -14.45
CA LEU A 85 -23.16 -0.66 -13.27
C LEU A 85 -23.92 0.63 -13.60
N ASP A 86 -25.03 0.85 -12.88
CA ASP A 86 -25.76 2.13 -12.94
C ASP A 86 -24.85 3.28 -12.46
N VAL A 87 -24.74 4.33 -13.27
CA VAL A 87 -23.90 5.52 -12.99
C VAL A 87 -24.22 6.16 -11.65
N ARG A 88 -25.46 6.06 -11.17
CA ARG A 88 -25.88 6.55 -9.84
C ARG A 88 -25.18 5.78 -8.72
N LYS A 89 -25.01 4.46 -8.88
CA LYS A 89 -24.25 3.63 -7.93
C LYS A 89 -22.77 3.96 -7.97
N ILE A 90 -22.22 4.19 -9.16
CA ILE A 90 -20.83 4.61 -9.33
C ILE A 90 -20.60 5.95 -8.63
N GLY A 91 -21.44 6.95 -8.88
CA GLY A 91 -21.35 8.27 -8.24
C GLY A 91 -21.47 8.20 -6.72
N GLN A 92 -22.37 7.39 -6.20
CA GLN A 92 -22.52 7.15 -4.76
C GLN A 92 -21.27 6.49 -4.17
N SER A 93 -20.71 5.47 -4.84
CA SER A 93 -19.51 4.77 -4.39
C SER A 93 -18.28 5.67 -4.40
N LEU A 94 -18.15 6.55 -5.41
CA LEU A 94 -17.03 7.48 -5.55
C LEU A 94 -17.24 8.81 -4.80
N GLY A 95 -18.43 9.07 -4.27
CA GLY A 95 -18.75 10.32 -3.59
C GLY A 95 -18.71 11.54 -4.52
N VAL A 96 -19.07 11.36 -5.83
CA VAL A 96 -19.01 12.42 -6.83
C VAL A 96 -20.40 12.72 -7.42
N ARG A 97 -20.58 14.01 -7.77
CA ARG A 97 -21.79 14.49 -8.42
C ARG A 97 -21.82 14.19 -9.92
N HIS A 98 -20.67 14.17 -10.57
CA HIS A 98 -20.56 13.96 -12.01
C HIS A 98 -19.62 12.78 -12.32
N VAL A 99 -19.92 12.09 -13.41
CA VAL A 99 -19.06 11.06 -13.98
C VAL A 99 -18.78 11.41 -15.43
N LEU A 100 -17.51 11.40 -15.82
CA LEU A 100 -17.06 11.45 -17.20
C LEU A 100 -16.77 10.02 -17.65
N GLU A 101 -17.50 9.56 -18.67
CA GLU A 101 -17.26 8.27 -19.31
C GLU A 101 -17.18 8.42 -20.82
N GLY A 102 -16.71 7.40 -21.53
CA GLY A 102 -16.62 7.47 -22.97
C GLY A 102 -15.80 6.37 -23.60
N SER A 103 -15.39 6.61 -24.85
CA SER A 103 -14.59 5.69 -25.63
C SER A 103 -13.52 6.40 -26.44
N VAL A 104 -12.46 5.66 -26.74
CA VAL A 104 -11.40 6.08 -27.66
C VAL A 104 -11.31 5.08 -28.79
N ARG A 105 -11.13 5.56 -30.00
CA ARG A 105 -10.90 4.77 -31.20
C ARG A 105 -9.73 5.36 -31.99
N ARG A 106 -8.70 4.56 -32.17
CA ARG A 106 -7.58 4.90 -33.06
C ARG A 106 -7.70 4.11 -34.36
N ASP A 107 -7.55 4.78 -35.48
CA ASP A 107 -7.57 4.20 -36.82
C ASP A 107 -6.40 4.83 -37.61
N GLY A 108 -5.29 4.10 -37.67
CA GLY A 108 -4.03 4.62 -38.26
C GLY A 108 -3.54 5.87 -37.52
N ASP A 109 -3.47 6.98 -38.24
CA ASP A 109 -3.02 8.29 -37.71
C ASP A 109 -4.18 9.19 -37.24
N SER A 110 -5.36 8.64 -37.09
CA SER A 110 -6.54 9.36 -36.59
C SER A 110 -7.00 8.80 -35.24
N VAL A 111 -7.37 9.68 -34.33
CA VAL A 111 -7.98 9.33 -33.05
C VAL A 111 -9.31 10.03 -32.89
N ARG A 112 -10.33 9.27 -32.50
CA ARG A 112 -11.63 9.77 -32.09
C ARG A 112 -11.84 9.48 -30.63
N VAL A 113 -12.15 10.52 -29.84
CA VAL A 113 -12.56 10.39 -28.45
C VAL A 113 -13.98 10.89 -28.31
N THR A 114 -14.85 10.03 -27.79
CA THR A 114 -16.23 10.37 -27.43
C THR A 114 -16.35 10.36 -25.93
N VAL A 115 -16.79 11.45 -25.34
CA VAL A 115 -16.95 11.58 -23.89
C VAL A 115 -18.33 12.14 -23.54
N GLN A 116 -18.82 11.74 -22.39
CA GLN A 116 -20.14 12.12 -21.88
C GLN A 116 -20.00 12.47 -20.41
N LEU A 117 -20.55 13.62 -20.01
CA LEU A 117 -20.66 14.03 -18.62
C LEU A 117 -22.05 13.70 -18.11
N ILE A 118 -22.16 12.93 -17.04
CA ILE A 118 -23.41 12.42 -16.49
C ILE A 118 -23.57 12.93 -15.06
N ASP A 119 -24.73 13.46 -14.73
CA ASP A 119 -25.13 13.78 -13.36
C ASP A 119 -25.53 12.48 -12.63
N THR A 120 -24.80 12.12 -11.59
CA THR A 120 -24.98 10.85 -10.87
C THR A 120 -26.24 10.83 -9.99
N ALA A 121 -26.82 11.95 -9.63
CA ALA A 121 -28.07 11.97 -8.87
C ALA A 121 -29.28 11.67 -9.75
N THR A 122 -29.23 12.11 -10.99
CA THR A 122 -30.36 11.94 -11.94
C THR A 122 -30.13 10.80 -12.93
N GLY A 123 -28.85 10.49 -13.24
CA GLY A 123 -28.48 9.53 -14.28
C GLY A 123 -28.58 10.10 -15.71
N TYR A 124 -28.83 11.41 -15.85
CA TYR A 124 -28.94 12.04 -17.18
C TYR A 124 -27.62 12.64 -17.64
N HIS A 125 -27.41 12.60 -18.97
CA HIS A 125 -26.30 13.29 -19.62
C HIS A 125 -26.48 14.80 -19.47
N VAL A 126 -25.44 15.46 -18.97
CA VAL A 126 -25.37 16.91 -18.82
C VAL A 126 -24.71 17.52 -20.06
N TRP A 127 -23.74 16.77 -20.62
CA TRP A 127 -23.00 17.17 -21.80
C TRP A 127 -22.42 15.95 -22.50
N ALA A 128 -22.17 16.06 -23.81
CA ALA A 128 -21.45 15.08 -24.59
C ALA A 128 -20.60 15.77 -25.65
N GLY A 129 -19.39 15.24 -25.88
CA GLY A 129 -18.44 15.75 -26.89
C GLY A 129 -17.85 14.64 -27.73
N ASN A 130 -17.63 14.96 -29.00
CA ASN A 130 -16.88 14.11 -29.93
C ASN A 130 -15.70 14.91 -30.45
N PHE A 131 -14.51 14.35 -30.34
CA PHE A 131 -13.27 14.97 -30.71
C PHE A 131 -12.53 14.10 -31.70
N ASP A 132 -12.29 14.61 -32.89
CA ASP A 132 -11.54 13.98 -33.97
C ASP A 132 -10.25 14.74 -34.21
N ARG A 133 -9.09 14.08 -34.04
CA ARG A 133 -7.77 14.68 -34.20
C ARG A 133 -6.80 13.72 -34.88
N ALA A 134 -5.73 14.25 -35.45
CA ALA A 134 -4.59 13.41 -35.80
C ALA A 134 -3.93 12.85 -34.54
N TRP A 135 -3.36 11.65 -34.62
CA TRP A 135 -2.70 10.99 -33.49
C TRP A 135 -1.63 11.88 -32.84
N ARG A 136 -0.90 12.64 -33.64
CA ARG A 136 0.09 13.62 -33.17
C ARG A 136 -0.47 14.68 -32.23
N ASP A 137 -1.76 14.95 -32.29
CA ASP A 137 -2.41 16.02 -31.52
C ASP A 137 -3.19 15.45 -30.31
N VAL A 138 -2.94 14.17 -29.95
CA VAL A 138 -3.72 13.48 -28.90
C VAL A 138 -3.55 14.11 -27.51
N LEU A 139 -2.40 14.69 -27.21
CA LEU A 139 -2.19 15.40 -25.94
C LEU A 139 -2.88 16.77 -25.93
N VAL A 140 -2.92 17.46 -27.09
CA VAL A 140 -3.73 18.69 -27.26
C VAL A 140 -5.21 18.39 -27.09
N LEU A 141 -5.65 17.25 -27.58
CA LEU A 141 -7.02 16.76 -27.44
C LEU A 141 -7.46 16.61 -25.97
N GLN A 142 -6.57 16.22 -25.11
CA GLN A 142 -6.87 16.11 -23.66
C GLN A 142 -7.17 17.49 -23.05
N ASP A 143 -6.41 18.52 -23.40
CA ASP A 143 -6.65 19.88 -22.94
C ASP A 143 -7.99 20.41 -23.46
N GLU A 144 -8.30 20.17 -24.74
CA GLU A 144 -9.60 20.53 -25.32
C GLU A 144 -10.78 19.84 -24.61
N ILE A 145 -10.63 18.56 -24.27
CA ILE A 145 -11.65 17.81 -23.52
C ILE A 145 -11.79 18.40 -22.12
N ALA A 146 -10.67 18.63 -21.42
CA ALA A 146 -10.68 19.18 -20.06
C ALA A 146 -11.34 20.56 -20.00
N VAL A 147 -11.01 21.45 -20.94
CA VAL A 147 -11.67 22.77 -21.10
C VAL A 147 -13.16 22.60 -21.34
N SER A 148 -13.55 21.76 -22.31
CA SER A 148 -14.97 21.55 -22.66
C SER A 148 -15.78 20.96 -21.50
N VAL A 149 -15.20 20.03 -20.72
CA VAL A 149 -15.83 19.48 -19.51
C VAL A 149 -15.97 20.56 -18.44
N THR A 150 -14.95 21.39 -18.26
CA THR A 150 -14.97 22.51 -17.29
C THR A 150 -16.04 23.52 -17.65
N ASP A 151 -16.13 23.90 -18.91
CA ASP A 151 -17.16 24.82 -19.40
C ASP A 151 -18.56 24.24 -19.18
N ALA A 152 -18.76 22.96 -19.47
CA ALA A 152 -20.01 22.27 -19.23
C ALA A 152 -20.37 22.28 -17.73
N LEU A 153 -19.39 22.02 -16.84
CA LEU A 153 -19.58 22.10 -15.39
C LEU A 153 -19.90 23.53 -14.91
N GLN A 154 -19.25 24.57 -15.49
CA GLN A 154 -19.54 25.99 -15.16
C GLN A 154 -20.97 26.37 -15.54
N VAL A 155 -21.44 25.96 -16.71
CA VAL A 155 -22.82 26.21 -17.15
C VAL A 155 -23.82 25.58 -16.18
N VAL A 156 -23.54 24.34 -15.73
CA VAL A 156 -24.39 23.62 -14.76
C VAL A 156 -24.37 24.30 -13.39
N LEU A 157 -23.23 24.83 -12.98
CA LEU A 157 -23.01 25.43 -11.65
C LEU A 157 -23.33 26.92 -11.60
N LYS A 158 -23.64 27.56 -12.73
CA LYS A 158 -23.90 29.00 -12.86
C LYS A 158 -22.78 29.93 -12.33
N ASP A 159 -21.54 29.48 -12.42
CA ASP A 159 -20.37 30.16 -11.85
C ASP A 159 -19.46 30.69 -12.96
N LYS A 160 -19.04 31.95 -12.85
CA LYS A 160 -18.28 32.68 -13.89
C LYS A 160 -16.77 32.76 -13.59
N ASP A 161 -16.30 32.27 -12.44
CA ASP A 161 -14.95 32.57 -11.94
C ASP A 161 -13.98 31.35 -11.90
N ALA A 162 -14.22 30.28 -12.65
CA ALA A 162 -13.25 29.21 -12.77
C ALA A 162 -12.20 29.57 -13.84
N GLY A 163 -10.93 29.62 -13.42
CA GLY A 163 -9.82 29.96 -14.31
C GLY A 163 -9.66 28.97 -15.46
N GLN A 164 -9.25 29.48 -16.61
CA GLN A 164 -8.91 28.67 -17.78
C GLN A 164 -7.57 27.96 -17.55
N PRO A 165 -7.38 26.73 -18.06
CA PRO A 165 -6.08 26.07 -18.08
C PRO A 165 -5.07 26.89 -18.89
N ALA A 166 -3.82 26.96 -18.43
CA ALA A 166 -2.78 27.72 -19.10
C ALA A 166 -2.44 27.14 -20.49
N GLU A 167 -2.48 28.00 -21.50
CA GLU A 167 -2.02 27.69 -22.84
C GLU A 167 -0.50 27.83 -22.92
N GLU A 168 0.23 26.69 -22.94
CA GLU A 168 1.50 26.60 -23.67
C GLU A 168 1.71 25.13 -24.08
N LEU A 169 1.32 24.81 -25.32
CA LEU A 169 1.46 23.49 -25.91
C LEU A 169 2.82 23.40 -26.62
N HIS A 170 3.81 22.76 -25.98
CA HIS A 170 4.96 22.23 -26.69
C HIS A 170 4.48 21.10 -27.62
N GLN A 171 4.82 21.19 -28.92
CA GLN A 171 4.56 20.10 -29.88
C GLN A 171 5.48 18.93 -29.54
N ILE A 172 4.94 17.91 -28.88
CA ILE A 172 5.67 16.69 -28.54
C ILE A 172 5.79 15.80 -29.78
N ASP A 173 6.96 15.19 -30.00
CA ASP A 173 7.12 14.19 -31.06
C ASP A 173 6.14 13.03 -30.84
N THR A 174 5.28 12.80 -31.82
CA THR A 174 4.18 11.82 -31.75
C THR A 174 4.65 10.40 -31.47
N ARG A 175 5.89 10.06 -31.84
CA ARG A 175 6.48 8.75 -31.56
C ARG A 175 6.74 8.52 -30.08
N ALA A 176 6.84 9.59 -29.26
CA ALA A 176 7.01 9.52 -27.81
C ALA A 176 5.68 9.24 -27.08
N ILE A 177 4.53 9.48 -27.71
CA ILE A 177 3.22 9.38 -27.08
C ILE A 177 2.87 7.93 -26.73
N ASP A 178 3.02 7.00 -27.67
CA ASP A 178 2.71 5.58 -27.42
C ASP A 178 3.51 4.98 -26.25
N PRO A 179 4.85 5.12 -26.19
CA PRO A 179 5.61 4.63 -25.03
C PRO A 179 5.24 5.39 -23.75
N TYR A 180 4.97 6.68 -23.77
CA TYR A 180 4.53 7.43 -22.60
C TYR A 180 3.23 6.86 -22.00
N LEU A 181 2.19 6.69 -22.84
CA LEU A 181 0.90 6.13 -22.40
C LEU A 181 1.02 4.67 -21.91
N ALA A 182 1.90 3.87 -22.56
CA ALA A 182 2.21 2.52 -22.09
C ALA A 182 2.87 2.53 -20.69
N GLY A 183 3.78 3.47 -20.45
CA GLY A 183 4.40 3.69 -19.14
C GLY A 183 3.38 4.04 -18.07
N LEU A 184 2.47 4.98 -18.34
CA LEU A 184 1.37 5.33 -17.44
C LEU A 184 0.48 4.12 -17.16
N ALA A 185 0.09 3.36 -18.19
CA ALA A 185 -0.71 2.16 -18.04
C ALA A 185 -0.04 1.09 -17.15
N ALA A 186 1.28 0.93 -17.30
CA ALA A 186 2.04 -0.02 -16.49
C ALA A 186 2.14 0.38 -15.01
N LEU A 187 2.18 1.68 -14.69
CA LEU A 187 2.20 2.19 -13.33
C LEU A 187 0.89 1.95 -12.54
N ARG A 188 -0.21 1.62 -13.19
CA ARG A 188 -1.54 1.59 -12.57
C ARG A 188 -1.77 0.44 -11.62
N GLN A 189 -1.15 -0.70 -11.87
CA GLN A 189 -1.39 -1.88 -11.04
C GLN A 189 -0.43 -1.90 -9.86
N PRO A 190 -0.93 -1.90 -8.60
CA PRO A 190 -0.09 -1.96 -7.42
C PRO A 190 0.64 -3.30 -7.35
N GLY A 191 1.95 -3.25 -7.10
CA GLY A 191 2.67 -4.40 -6.57
C GLY A 191 3.40 -5.31 -7.56
N ASP A 192 3.30 -5.14 -8.88
CA ASP A 192 3.99 -6.01 -9.84
C ASP A 192 5.36 -5.43 -10.28
N ALA A 193 6.45 -6.14 -9.91
CA ALA A 193 7.82 -5.74 -10.29
C ALA A 193 8.03 -5.74 -11.81
N SER A 194 7.37 -6.64 -12.55
CA SER A 194 7.46 -6.72 -14.00
C SER A 194 6.87 -5.48 -14.67
N ARG A 195 5.78 -4.97 -14.13
CA ARG A 195 5.12 -3.75 -14.61
C ARG A 195 5.92 -2.49 -14.34
N LEU A 196 6.56 -2.38 -13.16
CA LEU A 196 7.48 -1.27 -12.87
C LEU A 196 8.66 -1.24 -13.86
N LYS A 197 9.16 -2.42 -14.26
CA LYS A 197 10.19 -2.52 -15.30
C LYS A 197 9.67 -2.08 -16.69
N ILE A 198 8.45 -2.46 -17.05
CA ILE A 198 7.79 -2.00 -18.28
C ILE A 198 7.61 -0.48 -18.24
N ALA A 199 7.12 0.08 -17.13
CA ALA A 199 6.96 1.52 -16.98
C ALA A 199 8.29 2.26 -17.18
N GLU A 200 9.35 1.79 -16.51
CA GLU A 200 10.70 2.36 -16.64
C GLU A 200 11.20 2.37 -18.09
N GLN A 201 11.08 1.24 -18.79
CA GLN A 201 11.50 1.12 -20.18
C GLN A 201 10.69 2.04 -21.09
N SER A 202 9.38 2.10 -20.88
CA SER A 202 8.46 2.90 -21.69
C SER A 202 8.73 4.41 -21.52
N PHE A 203 8.92 4.89 -20.29
CA PHE A 203 9.26 6.30 -20.09
C PHE A 203 10.65 6.66 -20.61
N LYS A 204 11.65 5.79 -20.46
CA LYS A 204 12.98 5.98 -21.07
C LYS A 204 12.90 6.08 -22.57
N GLN A 205 12.12 5.22 -23.22
CA GLN A 205 11.90 5.29 -24.65
C GLN A 205 11.21 6.61 -25.07
N ALA A 206 10.23 7.08 -24.32
CA ALA A 206 9.60 8.37 -24.58
C ALA A 206 10.61 9.53 -24.47
N MET A 207 11.48 9.51 -23.44
CA MET A 207 12.54 10.51 -23.24
C MET A 207 13.65 10.48 -24.30
N GLU A 208 13.96 9.31 -24.85
CA GLU A 208 14.93 9.17 -25.96
C GLU A 208 14.39 9.80 -27.24
N ILE A 209 13.08 9.72 -27.47
CA ILE A 209 12.42 10.30 -28.65
C ILE A 209 12.22 11.80 -28.46
N GLU A 210 11.76 12.21 -27.27
CA GLU A 210 11.48 13.62 -26.93
C GLU A 210 12.18 13.99 -25.62
N PRO A 211 13.41 14.54 -25.69
CA PRO A 211 14.21 14.85 -24.50
C PRO A 211 13.67 15.97 -23.60
N GLU A 212 12.68 16.74 -24.05
CA GLU A 212 12.02 17.79 -23.28
C GLU A 212 10.61 17.40 -22.80
N PHE A 213 10.24 16.13 -22.91
CA PHE A 213 8.95 15.63 -22.49
C PHE A 213 8.84 15.53 -20.97
N ALA A 214 8.43 16.60 -20.30
CA ALA A 214 8.30 16.70 -18.83
C ALA A 214 7.47 15.56 -18.23
N GLY A 215 6.34 15.17 -18.85
CA GLY A 215 5.50 14.08 -18.41
C GLY A 215 6.21 12.72 -18.36
N ALA A 216 7.11 12.44 -19.31
CA ALA A 216 7.88 11.19 -19.31
C ALA A 216 8.89 11.15 -18.16
N TYR A 217 9.56 12.27 -17.85
CA TYR A 217 10.42 12.40 -16.67
C TYR A 217 9.62 12.24 -15.36
N ALA A 218 8.43 12.86 -15.26
CA ALA A 218 7.55 12.70 -14.11
C ALA A 218 7.11 11.24 -13.91
N GLY A 219 6.75 10.55 -14.99
CA GLY A 219 6.40 9.13 -14.98
C GLY A 219 7.57 8.25 -14.52
N LEU A 220 8.79 8.49 -15.01
CA LEU A 220 9.99 7.76 -14.61
C LEU A 220 10.35 8.03 -13.14
N CYS A 221 10.24 9.28 -12.68
CA CYS A 221 10.41 9.67 -11.28
C CYS A 221 9.49 8.83 -10.37
N ARG A 222 8.18 8.82 -10.64
CA ARG A 222 7.18 8.04 -9.90
C ARG A 222 7.49 6.54 -9.93
N THR A 223 7.99 6.04 -11.06
CA THR A 223 8.39 4.63 -11.20
C THR A 223 9.51 4.27 -10.22
N HIS A 224 10.55 5.08 -10.16
CA HIS A 224 11.68 4.85 -9.24
C HIS A 224 11.28 4.97 -7.76
N VAL A 225 10.41 5.92 -7.41
CA VAL A 225 9.87 6.02 -6.03
C VAL A 225 9.14 4.72 -5.66
N ARG A 226 8.28 4.19 -6.54
CA ARG A 226 7.58 2.92 -6.29
C ARG A 226 8.50 1.70 -6.25
N GLN A 227 9.56 1.69 -7.05
CA GLN A 227 10.59 0.63 -6.96
C GLN A 227 11.25 0.63 -5.58
N PHE A 228 11.62 1.81 -5.06
CA PHE A 228 12.16 1.95 -3.70
C PHE A 228 11.16 1.52 -2.63
N GLU A 229 9.92 1.99 -2.69
CA GLU A 229 8.87 1.62 -1.72
C GLU A 229 8.69 0.11 -1.61
N ARG A 230 8.80 -0.59 -2.74
CA ARG A 230 8.67 -2.04 -2.83
C ARG A 230 9.91 -2.79 -2.34
N SER A 231 11.10 -2.43 -2.84
CA SER A 231 12.34 -3.19 -2.62
C SER A 231 13.14 -2.71 -1.42
N ARG A 232 12.93 -1.44 -1.00
CA ARG A 232 13.79 -0.71 -0.06
C ARG A 232 15.25 -0.61 -0.51
N ASP A 233 15.52 -0.90 -1.79
CA ASP A 233 16.81 -0.65 -2.41
C ASP A 233 16.99 0.87 -2.61
N PRO A 234 18.04 1.49 -2.08
CA PRO A 234 18.27 2.93 -2.20
C PRO A 234 18.67 3.38 -3.62
N ALA A 235 19.11 2.46 -4.48
CA ALA A 235 19.60 2.81 -5.82
C ALA A 235 18.57 3.53 -6.70
N PRO A 236 17.30 3.08 -6.80
CA PRO A 236 16.27 3.80 -7.54
C PRO A 236 15.99 5.19 -6.99
N LEU A 237 16.10 5.38 -5.67
CA LEU A 237 15.75 6.64 -5.01
C LEU A 237 16.71 7.78 -5.38
N ALA A 238 18.02 7.50 -5.44
CA ALA A 238 19.01 8.49 -5.84
C ALA A 238 18.79 8.95 -7.30
N ALA A 239 18.45 8.02 -8.18
CA ALA A 239 18.09 8.35 -9.56
C ALA A 239 16.80 9.15 -9.65
N ALA A 240 15.78 8.80 -8.83
CA ALA A 240 14.50 9.47 -8.81
C ALA A 240 14.63 10.97 -8.53
N GLU A 241 15.41 11.37 -7.52
CA GLU A 241 15.55 12.80 -7.15
C GLU A 241 16.05 13.65 -8.33
N VAL A 242 17.04 13.17 -9.08
CA VAL A 242 17.59 13.87 -10.25
C VAL A 242 16.54 13.99 -11.35
N ILE A 243 15.82 12.91 -11.63
CA ILE A 243 14.80 12.83 -12.68
C ILE A 243 13.61 13.73 -12.34
N CYS A 244 13.13 13.71 -11.08
CA CYS A 244 12.03 14.55 -10.63
C CYS A 244 12.38 16.05 -10.77
N ARG A 245 13.60 16.46 -10.36
CA ARG A 245 14.06 17.85 -10.52
C ARG A 245 14.12 18.27 -11.98
N LYS A 246 14.54 17.36 -12.89
CA LYS A 246 14.52 17.62 -14.33
C LYS A 246 13.08 17.79 -14.85
N ALA A 247 12.13 16.96 -14.40
CA ALA A 247 10.73 17.09 -14.77
C ALA A 247 10.17 18.46 -14.37
N LEU A 248 10.39 18.91 -13.13
CA LEU A 248 9.93 20.21 -12.66
C LEU A 248 10.67 21.40 -13.31
N ALA A 249 11.91 21.21 -13.76
CA ALA A 249 12.61 22.25 -14.54
C ALA A 249 12.02 22.44 -15.94
N LEU A 250 11.43 21.37 -16.51
CA LEU A 250 10.74 21.40 -17.79
C LEU A 250 9.29 21.91 -17.66
N ASP A 251 8.59 21.49 -16.62
CA ASP A 251 7.23 21.92 -16.30
C ASP A 251 7.05 22.05 -14.77
N PRO A 252 7.07 23.28 -14.24
CA PRO A 252 6.88 23.54 -12.81
C PRO A 252 5.46 23.23 -12.28
N ALA A 253 4.47 23.00 -13.15
CA ALA A 253 3.10 22.73 -12.76
C ALA A 253 2.80 21.25 -12.45
N LEU A 254 3.82 20.36 -12.52
CA LEU A 254 3.68 18.93 -12.29
C LEU A 254 3.54 18.58 -10.79
N ILE A 255 2.33 18.75 -10.24
CA ILE A 255 1.99 18.48 -8.82
C ILE A 255 2.39 17.06 -8.39
N GLU A 256 2.17 16.06 -9.25
CA GLU A 256 2.55 14.66 -8.96
C GLU A 256 4.06 14.48 -8.77
N THR A 257 4.87 15.31 -9.43
CA THR A 257 6.33 15.31 -9.28
C THR A 257 6.74 15.98 -7.97
N GLU A 258 6.05 17.04 -7.55
CA GLU A 258 6.27 17.65 -6.23
C GLU A 258 5.96 16.65 -5.10
N LYS A 259 4.83 15.93 -5.19
CA LYS A 259 4.49 14.83 -4.25
C LYS A 259 5.57 13.74 -4.22
N ALA A 260 6.09 13.36 -5.38
CA ALA A 260 7.18 12.37 -5.46
C ALA A 260 8.46 12.87 -4.78
N LEU A 261 8.84 14.14 -4.95
CA LEU A 261 9.99 14.73 -4.25
C LEU A 261 9.80 14.78 -2.74
N ALA A 262 8.62 15.13 -2.27
CA ALA A 262 8.30 15.09 -0.84
C ALA A 262 8.37 13.66 -0.27
N SER A 263 7.93 12.64 -1.02
CA SER A 263 8.10 11.23 -0.66
C SER A 263 9.59 10.82 -0.60
N ILE A 264 10.41 11.30 -1.54
CA ILE A 264 11.87 11.10 -1.52
C ILE A 264 12.50 11.76 -0.30
N ALA A 265 12.02 12.95 0.10
CA ALA A 265 12.50 13.62 1.30
C ALA A 265 12.20 12.79 2.57
N ILE A 266 11.02 12.17 2.67
CA ILE A 266 10.69 11.23 3.75
C ILE A 266 11.68 10.05 3.75
N ALA A 267 11.91 9.43 2.61
CA ALA A 267 12.81 8.29 2.48
C ALA A 267 14.28 8.62 2.87
N ASN A 268 14.67 9.87 2.66
CA ASN A 268 15.98 10.42 3.05
C ASN A 268 16.02 10.96 4.50
N GLY A 269 14.97 10.78 5.30
CA GLY A 269 14.89 11.26 6.68
C GLY A 269 14.69 12.77 6.84
N LYS A 270 14.38 13.49 5.76
CA LYS A 270 14.13 14.95 5.76
C LYS A 270 12.66 15.26 6.06
N PHE A 271 12.19 14.82 7.23
CA PHE A 271 10.76 14.82 7.56
C PHE A 271 10.14 16.22 7.65
N ASP A 272 10.85 17.21 8.22
CA ASP A 272 10.39 18.59 8.32
C ASP A 272 10.18 19.23 6.93
N SER A 273 11.12 19.01 6.01
CA SER A 273 11.00 19.48 4.62
C SER A 273 9.79 18.86 3.95
N ALA A 274 9.64 17.53 4.04
CA ALA A 274 8.52 16.84 3.45
C ALA A 274 7.17 17.31 4.02
N ALA A 275 7.09 17.53 5.34
CA ALA A 275 5.88 18.05 5.97
C ALA A 275 5.51 19.45 5.44
N THR A 276 6.51 20.32 5.23
CA THR A 276 6.32 21.63 4.64
C THR A 276 5.83 21.55 3.19
N ASP A 277 6.46 20.69 2.38
CA ASP A 277 6.10 20.51 0.98
C ASP A 277 4.66 19.98 0.84
N TYR A 278 4.28 18.98 1.64
CA TYR A 278 2.90 18.48 1.66
C TYR A 278 1.89 19.52 2.18
N ALA A 279 2.26 20.32 3.18
CA ALA A 279 1.39 21.42 3.66
C ALA A 279 1.12 22.44 2.55
N ASN A 280 2.15 22.84 1.79
CA ASN A 280 2.00 23.73 0.64
C ASN A 280 1.10 23.14 -0.47
N LEU A 281 1.21 21.83 -0.71
CA LEU A 281 0.33 21.11 -1.64
C LEU A 281 -1.13 21.13 -1.16
N ILE A 282 -1.36 20.91 0.15
CA ILE A 282 -2.69 20.97 0.77
C ILE A 282 -3.29 22.39 0.71
N GLU A 283 -2.48 23.43 0.88
CA GLU A 283 -2.95 24.82 0.73
C GLU A 283 -3.46 25.08 -0.68
N ARG A 284 -2.81 24.55 -1.70
CA ARG A 284 -3.24 24.67 -3.11
C ARG A 284 -4.45 23.79 -3.43
N ASN A 285 -4.52 22.59 -2.85
CA ASN A 285 -5.66 21.67 -3.00
C ASN A 285 -5.99 20.98 -1.67
N PRO A 286 -6.88 21.54 -0.84
CA PRO A 286 -7.28 20.95 0.44
C PRO A 286 -7.97 19.58 0.34
N ALA A 287 -8.41 19.19 -0.85
CA ALA A 287 -9.05 17.90 -1.11
C ALA A 287 -8.08 16.83 -1.62
N ASP A 288 -6.78 17.11 -1.72
CA ASP A 288 -5.78 16.13 -2.14
C ASP A 288 -5.51 15.10 -1.02
N ALA A 289 -6.13 13.94 -1.11
CA ALA A 289 -5.98 12.87 -0.14
C ALA A 289 -4.54 12.33 -0.07
N ASP A 290 -3.83 12.24 -1.21
CA ASP A 290 -2.43 11.79 -1.24
C ASP A 290 -1.49 12.77 -0.51
N ALA A 291 -1.74 14.08 -0.63
CA ALA A 291 -0.97 15.08 0.10
C ALA A 291 -1.22 14.98 1.63
N HIS A 292 -2.46 14.75 2.04
CA HIS A 292 -2.76 14.48 3.46
C HIS A 292 -2.13 13.18 3.96
N ILE A 293 -2.09 12.10 3.16
CA ILE A 293 -1.39 10.85 3.50
C ILE A 293 0.11 11.14 3.69
N GLY A 294 0.74 11.83 2.73
CA GLY A 294 2.16 12.16 2.78
C GLY A 294 2.52 13.01 4.00
N LEU A 295 1.70 14.01 4.33
CA LEU A 295 1.85 14.80 5.55
C LEU A 295 1.73 13.93 6.80
N GLY A 296 0.77 13.00 6.82
CA GLY A 296 0.60 12.03 7.92
C GLY A 296 1.86 11.19 8.14
N VAL A 297 2.45 10.64 7.06
CA VAL A 297 3.69 9.85 7.12
C VAL A 297 4.87 10.67 7.63
N ALA A 298 5.02 11.93 7.17
CA ALA A 298 6.08 12.81 7.64
C ALA A 298 5.93 13.11 9.14
N LEU A 299 4.73 13.46 9.60
CA LEU A 299 4.43 13.75 11.00
C LEU A 299 4.62 12.52 11.90
N GLU A 300 4.20 11.33 11.46
CA GLU A 300 4.43 10.07 12.18
C GLU A 300 5.92 9.80 12.35
N SER A 301 6.70 10.02 11.29
CA SER A 301 8.17 9.86 11.31
C SER A 301 8.87 10.87 12.24
N MET A 302 8.24 12.03 12.50
CA MET A 302 8.68 13.03 13.47
C MET A 302 8.21 12.72 14.91
N GLY A 303 7.46 11.65 15.13
CA GLY A 303 6.86 11.31 16.42
C GLY A 303 5.64 12.17 16.80
N ARG A 304 5.06 12.93 15.86
CA ARG A 304 3.86 13.78 16.06
C ARG A 304 2.58 12.99 15.79
N GLY A 305 2.35 11.94 16.58
CA GLY A 305 1.32 10.93 16.31
C GLY A 305 -0.10 11.48 16.20
N GLU A 306 -0.54 12.37 17.09
CA GLU A 306 -1.90 12.95 17.04
C GLU A 306 -2.14 13.74 15.76
N GLU A 307 -1.16 14.51 15.33
CA GLU A 307 -1.24 15.30 14.10
C GLU A 307 -1.19 14.41 12.85
N ALA A 308 -0.41 13.32 12.91
CA ALA A 308 -0.38 12.31 11.86
C ALA A 308 -1.76 11.65 11.70
N GLU A 309 -2.39 11.22 12.82
CA GLU A 309 -3.74 10.65 12.78
C GLU A 309 -4.76 11.65 12.20
N ALA A 310 -4.68 12.90 12.62
CA ALA A 310 -5.56 13.94 12.09
C ALA A 310 -5.39 14.11 10.57
N SER A 311 -4.17 14.03 10.05
CA SER A 311 -3.88 14.09 8.62
C SER A 311 -4.44 12.87 7.88
N TYR A 312 -4.25 11.65 8.38
CA TYR A 312 -4.83 10.45 7.78
C TYR A 312 -6.37 10.49 7.77
N ARG A 313 -6.99 11.01 8.85
CA ARG A 313 -8.46 11.19 8.88
C ARG A 313 -8.94 12.25 7.90
N ARG A 314 -8.17 13.32 7.69
CA ARG A 314 -8.46 14.32 6.65
C ARG A 314 -8.37 13.73 5.25
N ALA A 315 -7.39 12.85 4.98
CA ALA A 315 -7.32 12.12 3.71
C ALA A 315 -8.60 11.31 3.44
N VAL A 316 -9.07 10.55 4.45
CA VAL A 316 -10.33 9.80 4.34
C VAL A 316 -11.55 10.73 4.15
N ALA A 317 -11.57 11.89 4.83
CA ALA A 317 -12.66 12.85 4.69
C ALA A 317 -12.63 13.57 3.33
N ALA A 318 -11.44 13.85 2.79
CA ALA A 318 -11.28 14.45 1.48
C ALA A 318 -11.79 13.53 0.36
N GLU A 319 -11.44 12.24 0.43
CA GLU A 319 -11.85 11.24 -0.57
C GLU A 319 -12.32 9.94 0.10
N PRO A 320 -13.59 9.86 0.56
CA PRO A 320 -14.11 8.69 1.29
C PRO A 320 -14.10 7.38 0.50
N ALA A 321 -14.07 7.45 -0.83
CA ALA A 321 -13.99 6.29 -1.71
C ALA A 321 -12.54 5.93 -2.11
N TYR A 322 -11.54 6.69 -1.66
CA TYR A 322 -10.15 6.39 -1.95
C TYR A 322 -9.62 5.34 -0.97
N TRP A 323 -9.45 4.11 -1.47
CA TRP A 323 -8.96 2.99 -0.68
C TRP A 323 -7.59 3.25 -0.05
N GLY A 324 -6.71 4.04 -0.72
CA GLY A 324 -5.38 4.41 -0.22
C GLY A 324 -5.43 5.18 1.09
N ALA A 325 -6.39 6.11 1.25
CA ALA A 325 -6.58 6.86 2.48
C ALA A 325 -7.01 5.96 3.65
N HIS A 326 -7.95 5.04 3.41
CA HIS A 326 -8.35 4.05 4.42
C HIS A 326 -7.22 3.09 4.78
N SER A 327 -6.41 2.66 3.78
CA SER A 327 -5.26 1.79 3.99
C SER A 327 -4.18 2.48 4.84
N ALA A 328 -3.87 3.75 4.55
CA ALA A 328 -2.90 4.53 5.32
C ALA A 328 -3.36 4.72 6.78
N LEU A 329 -4.62 5.10 6.98
CA LEU A 329 -5.21 5.20 8.32
C LEU A 329 -5.18 3.86 9.06
N ALA A 330 -5.54 2.76 8.38
CA ALA A 330 -5.51 1.42 8.98
C ALA A 330 -4.11 1.01 9.40
N THR A 331 -3.10 1.30 8.57
CA THR A 331 -1.69 1.05 8.86
C THR A 331 -1.24 1.82 10.10
N TYR A 332 -1.55 3.12 10.17
CA TYR A 332 -1.27 3.95 11.35
C TYR A 332 -1.91 3.36 12.61
N LEU A 333 -3.22 3.06 12.56
CA LEU A 333 -3.96 2.49 13.69
C LEU A 333 -3.40 1.14 14.15
N PHE A 334 -2.98 0.30 13.20
CA PHE A 334 -2.36 -0.98 13.47
C PHE A 334 -1.02 -0.82 14.23
N HIS A 335 -0.16 0.09 13.76
CA HIS A 335 1.13 0.39 14.42
C HIS A 335 0.96 0.94 15.83
N HIS A 336 -0.11 1.65 16.09
CA HIS A 336 -0.42 2.22 17.39
C HIS A 336 -1.30 1.30 18.27
N GLY A 337 -1.38 -0.01 17.96
CA GLY A 337 -2.08 -1.01 18.75
C GLY A 337 -3.62 -0.91 18.72
N ARG A 338 -4.18 -0.01 17.91
CA ARG A 338 -5.63 0.15 17.74
C ARG A 338 -6.19 -0.86 16.75
N ILE A 339 -5.98 -2.15 17.03
CA ILE A 339 -6.22 -3.26 16.12
C ILE A 339 -7.68 -3.34 15.65
N ASN A 340 -8.65 -3.07 16.54
CA ASN A 340 -10.07 -3.08 16.16
C ASN A 340 -10.39 -2.03 15.10
N ASP A 341 -9.90 -0.81 15.29
CA ASP A 341 -10.12 0.31 14.36
C ASP A 341 -9.39 0.04 13.01
N ALA A 342 -8.17 -0.52 13.09
CA ALA A 342 -7.43 -0.95 11.90
C ALA A 342 -8.19 -2.01 11.09
N ALA A 343 -8.79 -3.00 11.75
CA ALA A 343 -9.61 -4.03 11.07
C ALA A 343 -10.86 -3.42 10.41
N ILE A 344 -11.51 -2.44 11.04
CA ILE A 344 -12.65 -1.71 10.47
C ILE A 344 -12.20 -0.95 9.21
N ALA A 345 -11.11 -0.20 9.29
CA ALA A 345 -10.58 0.54 8.15
C ALA A 345 -10.14 -0.39 6.99
N MET A 346 -9.48 -1.53 7.30
CA MET A 346 -9.11 -2.54 6.28
C MET A 346 -10.32 -3.23 5.64
N ARG A 347 -11.39 -3.45 6.40
CA ARG A 347 -12.66 -3.95 5.83
C ARG A 347 -13.22 -2.96 4.80
N LYS A 348 -13.14 -1.65 5.11
CA LYS A 348 -13.52 -0.62 4.13
C LYS A 348 -12.65 -0.67 2.87
N VAL A 349 -11.34 -0.94 3.00
CA VAL A 349 -10.46 -1.13 1.84
C VAL A 349 -10.94 -2.32 0.98
N THR A 350 -11.27 -3.47 1.59
CA THR A 350 -11.76 -4.64 0.81
C THR A 350 -13.13 -4.41 0.16
N GLU A 351 -13.98 -3.55 0.72
CA GLU A 351 -15.24 -3.13 0.08
C GLU A 351 -14.99 -2.25 -1.14
N LEU A 352 -14.00 -1.35 -1.05
CA LEU A 352 -13.66 -0.41 -2.14
C LEU A 352 -12.89 -1.09 -3.28
N VAL A 353 -11.99 -2.03 -2.96
CA VAL A 353 -11.16 -2.75 -3.94
C VAL A 353 -11.23 -4.26 -3.72
N PRO A 354 -12.39 -4.90 -3.97
CA PRO A 354 -12.63 -6.31 -3.67
C PRO A 354 -11.74 -7.27 -4.48
N SER A 355 -11.17 -6.81 -5.59
CA SER A 355 -10.24 -7.57 -6.44
C SER A 355 -8.77 -7.50 -5.97
N SER A 356 -8.47 -6.76 -4.91
CA SER A 356 -7.10 -6.61 -4.40
C SER A 356 -6.72 -7.74 -3.44
N ALA A 357 -5.88 -8.67 -3.87
CA ALA A 357 -5.32 -9.70 -3.02
C ALA A 357 -4.56 -9.11 -1.81
N TYR A 358 -3.86 -7.99 -2.03
CA TYR A 358 -3.17 -7.24 -0.98
C TYR A 358 -4.12 -6.74 0.13
N ALA A 359 -5.26 -6.17 -0.26
CA ALA A 359 -6.25 -5.67 0.71
C ALA A 359 -6.80 -6.80 1.60
N TRP A 360 -7.15 -7.94 1.00
CA TRP A 360 -7.63 -9.11 1.73
C TRP A 360 -6.55 -9.72 2.65
N ASN A 361 -5.30 -9.76 2.20
CA ASN A 361 -4.19 -10.23 3.04
C ASN A 361 -4.00 -9.32 4.28
N ASN A 362 -4.06 -8.00 4.11
CA ASN A 362 -3.92 -7.06 5.22
C ASN A 362 -5.12 -7.09 6.19
N LEU A 363 -6.35 -7.27 5.67
CA LEU A 363 -7.51 -7.52 6.53
C LEU A 363 -7.32 -8.78 7.36
N GLY A 364 -6.83 -9.86 6.74
CA GLY A 364 -6.50 -11.10 7.44
C GLY A 364 -5.50 -10.86 8.60
N GLY A 365 -4.46 -10.06 8.36
CA GLY A 365 -3.47 -9.69 9.38
C GLY A 365 -4.08 -8.93 10.57
N ALA A 366 -4.94 -7.95 10.29
CA ALA A 366 -5.62 -7.21 11.34
C ALA A 366 -6.58 -8.09 12.16
N LEU A 367 -7.33 -8.97 11.49
CA LEU A 367 -8.24 -9.93 12.15
C LEU A 367 -7.46 -10.96 12.99
N GLN A 368 -6.34 -11.47 12.48
CA GLN A 368 -5.46 -12.37 13.23
C GLN A 368 -4.92 -11.71 14.50
N MET A 369 -4.43 -10.47 14.41
CA MET A 369 -3.95 -9.71 15.57
C MET A 369 -5.06 -9.43 16.60
N LYS A 370 -6.29 -9.27 16.14
CA LYS A 370 -7.47 -9.16 16.99
C LYS A 370 -7.82 -10.47 17.71
N GLY A 371 -7.34 -11.63 17.19
CA GLY A 371 -7.71 -12.98 17.63
C GLY A 371 -8.95 -13.53 16.92
N ASP A 372 -9.44 -12.87 15.89
CA ASP A 372 -10.52 -13.36 15.02
C ASP A 372 -9.91 -14.26 13.95
N PHE A 373 -9.54 -15.48 14.36
CA PHE A 373 -8.83 -16.42 13.49
C PHE A 373 -9.70 -16.93 12.34
N ASP A 374 -11.00 -17.11 12.56
CA ASP A 374 -11.90 -17.57 11.50
C ASP A 374 -12.05 -16.53 10.40
N GLY A 375 -12.25 -15.27 10.77
CA GLY A 375 -12.25 -14.15 9.83
C GLY A 375 -10.92 -13.99 9.10
N ALA A 376 -9.80 -14.20 9.79
CA ALA A 376 -8.46 -14.17 9.18
C ALA A 376 -8.27 -15.28 8.15
N LEU A 377 -8.68 -16.51 8.45
CA LEU A 377 -8.64 -17.64 7.50
C LEU A 377 -9.46 -17.36 6.23
N GLU A 378 -10.64 -16.77 6.38
CA GLU A 378 -11.50 -16.39 5.24
C GLU A 378 -10.82 -15.34 4.37
N ALA A 379 -10.30 -14.27 4.99
CA ALA A 379 -9.63 -13.19 4.28
C ALA A 379 -8.37 -13.67 3.54
N TYR A 380 -7.51 -14.47 4.17
CA TYR A 380 -6.33 -15.01 3.50
C TYR A 380 -6.66 -15.98 2.36
N ARG A 381 -7.68 -16.83 2.52
CA ARG A 381 -8.15 -17.69 1.43
C ARG A 381 -8.65 -16.88 0.26
N HIS A 382 -9.37 -15.79 0.51
CA HIS A 382 -9.84 -14.90 -0.54
C HIS A 382 -8.67 -14.22 -1.27
N SER A 383 -7.67 -13.74 -0.51
CA SER A 383 -6.43 -13.22 -1.08
C SER A 383 -5.75 -14.22 -2.02
N LEU A 384 -5.60 -15.47 -1.58
CA LEU A 384 -4.99 -16.55 -2.36
C LEU A 384 -5.79 -17.00 -3.59
N GLN A 385 -7.12 -16.82 -3.58
CA GLN A 385 -7.98 -17.05 -4.75
C GLN A 385 -7.77 -15.98 -5.82
N LEU A 386 -7.49 -14.75 -5.40
CA LEU A 386 -7.21 -13.64 -6.31
C LEU A 386 -5.77 -13.75 -6.86
N GLU A 387 -4.79 -13.92 -5.97
CA GLU A 387 -3.38 -13.99 -6.35
C GLU A 387 -2.60 -14.84 -5.32
N PRO A 388 -2.03 -15.99 -5.73
CA PRO A 388 -1.15 -16.78 -4.88
C PRO A 388 0.14 -16.02 -4.54
N SER A 389 0.44 -15.82 -3.26
CA SER A 389 1.67 -15.16 -2.80
C SER A 389 2.29 -15.88 -1.61
N LYS A 390 3.64 -15.77 -1.45
CA LYS A 390 4.34 -16.36 -0.31
C LYS A 390 3.81 -15.82 1.01
N ASP A 391 3.51 -14.52 1.07
CA ASP A 391 3.08 -13.85 2.29
C ASP A 391 1.67 -14.32 2.71
N ALA A 392 0.75 -14.43 1.75
CA ALA A 392 -0.60 -14.91 2.04
C ALA A 392 -0.62 -16.38 2.46
N TYR A 393 0.19 -17.26 1.83
CA TYR A 393 0.35 -18.64 2.30
C TYR A 393 0.97 -18.70 3.70
N SER A 394 2.01 -17.90 3.96
CA SER A 394 2.65 -17.86 5.27
C SER A 394 1.69 -17.36 6.36
N ASN A 395 0.92 -16.31 6.09
CA ASN A 395 -0.05 -15.76 7.04
C ASN A 395 -1.20 -16.75 7.30
N LEU A 396 -1.72 -17.39 6.26
CA LEU A 396 -2.72 -18.47 6.39
C LEU A 396 -2.18 -19.61 7.26
N ALA A 397 -0.94 -20.04 7.00
CA ALA A 397 -0.28 -21.10 7.78
C ALA A 397 -0.09 -20.68 9.25
N THR A 398 0.33 -19.45 9.50
CA THR A 398 0.46 -18.89 10.86
C THR A 398 -0.88 -18.93 11.60
N THR A 399 -1.98 -18.60 10.94
CA THR A 399 -3.31 -18.68 11.55
C THR A 399 -3.67 -20.11 11.92
N TYR A 400 -3.41 -21.09 11.04
CA TYR A 400 -3.58 -22.49 11.37
C TYR A 400 -2.69 -22.94 12.52
N PHE A 401 -1.45 -22.44 12.60
CA PHE A 401 -0.52 -22.73 13.67
C PHE A 401 -1.05 -22.27 15.04
N TYR A 402 -1.59 -21.04 15.13
CA TYR A 402 -2.24 -20.54 16.34
C TYR A 402 -3.52 -21.31 16.72
N LEU A 403 -4.19 -21.89 15.74
CA LEU A 403 -5.34 -22.80 15.96
C LEU A 403 -4.92 -24.24 16.31
N ASN A 404 -3.63 -24.53 16.46
CA ASN A 404 -3.04 -25.86 16.65
C ASN A 404 -3.38 -26.86 15.51
N ARG A 405 -3.72 -26.35 14.33
CA ARG A 405 -3.96 -27.14 13.11
C ARG A 405 -2.64 -27.32 12.34
N PHE A 406 -1.68 -28.01 12.98
CA PHE A 406 -0.30 -28.11 12.48
C PHE A 406 -0.15 -28.76 11.10
N PRO A 407 -0.90 -29.81 10.71
CA PRO A 407 -0.83 -30.35 9.36
C PRO A 407 -1.22 -29.32 8.29
N ASP A 408 -2.27 -28.52 8.54
CA ASP A 408 -2.69 -27.44 7.64
C ASP A 408 -1.65 -26.31 7.58
N ALA A 409 -1.04 -25.99 8.73
CA ALA A 409 0.04 -25.01 8.80
C ALA A 409 1.26 -25.47 7.97
N VAL A 410 1.71 -26.71 8.13
CA VAL A 410 2.82 -27.30 7.36
C VAL A 410 2.54 -27.21 5.86
N MET A 411 1.38 -27.67 5.41
CA MET A 411 1.01 -27.65 3.99
C MET A 411 1.11 -26.26 3.37
N ASN A 412 0.66 -25.22 4.09
CA ASN A 412 0.68 -23.84 3.57
C ASN A 412 2.06 -23.20 3.71
N TYR A 413 2.84 -23.50 4.78
CA TYR A 413 4.22 -23.07 4.87
C TYR A 413 5.12 -23.73 3.82
N GLU A 414 4.89 -24.97 3.42
CA GLU A 414 5.59 -25.61 2.31
C GLU A 414 5.37 -24.85 1.00
N ARG A 415 4.14 -24.42 0.73
CA ARG A 415 3.82 -23.55 -0.42
C ARG A 415 4.51 -22.18 -0.33
N ALA A 416 4.49 -21.57 0.84
CA ALA A 416 5.19 -20.29 1.06
C ALA A 416 6.70 -20.45 0.87
N ALA A 417 7.31 -21.51 1.40
CA ALA A 417 8.73 -21.81 1.26
C ALA A 417 9.14 -22.12 -0.19
N THR A 418 8.26 -22.70 -1.00
CA THR A 418 8.51 -22.91 -2.43
C THR A 418 8.57 -21.58 -3.19
N LEU A 419 7.72 -20.62 -2.83
CA LEU A 419 7.72 -19.28 -3.43
C LEU A 419 8.82 -18.38 -2.88
N GLY A 420 9.36 -18.69 -1.70
CA GLY A 420 10.43 -17.95 -1.01
C GLY A 420 11.56 -18.87 -0.55
N GLU A 421 12.18 -19.62 -1.46
CA GLU A 421 13.18 -20.66 -1.14
C GLU A 421 14.41 -20.12 -0.40
N HIS A 422 14.80 -18.87 -0.66
CA HIS A 422 15.94 -18.21 -0.03
C HIS A 422 15.54 -17.33 1.16
N ASP A 423 14.28 -17.38 1.60
CA ASP A 423 13.78 -16.61 2.74
C ASP A 423 13.94 -17.44 4.02
N TYR A 424 14.84 -17.03 4.91
CA TYR A 424 15.10 -17.73 6.17
C TYR A 424 13.88 -17.79 7.08
N MET A 425 13.01 -16.77 7.03
CA MET A 425 11.78 -16.76 7.84
C MET A 425 10.79 -17.83 7.36
N MET A 426 10.64 -18.03 6.06
CA MET A 426 9.79 -19.08 5.51
C MET A 426 10.27 -20.46 5.93
N GLN A 427 11.59 -20.69 5.93
CA GLN A 427 12.18 -21.96 6.39
C GLN A 427 11.98 -22.15 7.90
N GLY A 428 12.15 -21.10 8.70
CA GLY A 428 11.94 -21.12 10.14
C GLY A 428 10.48 -21.38 10.53
N ASN A 429 9.53 -20.68 9.89
CA ASN A 429 8.10 -20.87 10.15
C ASN A 429 7.63 -22.29 9.79
N LEU A 430 8.14 -22.85 8.68
CA LEU A 430 7.90 -24.24 8.35
C LEU A 430 8.48 -25.20 9.41
N ALA A 431 9.70 -24.90 9.90
CA ALA A 431 10.33 -25.68 10.95
C ALA A 431 9.51 -25.65 12.25
N ASP A 432 8.96 -24.50 12.64
CA ASP A 432 8.10 -24.35 13.82
C ASP A 432 6.84 -25.25 13.71
N ALA A 433 6.18 -25.26 12.55
CA ALA A 433 5.00 -26.09 12.33
C ALA A 433 5.34 -27.59 12.32
N LEU A 434 6.45 -27.97 11.68
CA LEU A 434 6.96 -29.35 11.68
C LEU A 434 7.33 -29.81 13.11
N TRP A 435 7.92 -28.92 13.92
CA TRP A 435 8.29 -29.21 15.30
C TRP A 435 7.09 -29.56 16.17
N GLN A 436 5.94 -28.95 15.92
CA GLN A 436 4.67 -29.22 16.61
C GLN A 436 3.92 -30.45 16.03
N THR A 437 4.34 -30.95 14.87
CA THR A 437 3.71 -32.10 14.23
C THR A 437 4.37 -33.37 14.71
N GLU A 438 3.57 -34.31 15.19
CA GLU A 438 4.06 -35.61 15.69
C GLU A 438 4.87 -36.35 14.62
N GLY A 439 6.04 -36.90 15.01
CA GLY A 439 6.92 -37.67 14.14
C GLY A 439 7.75 -36.87 13.14
N ARG A 440 7.60 -35.49 13.06
CA ARG A 440 8.31 -34.68 12.04
C ARG A 440 9.46 -33.85 12.59
N ARG A 441 9.96 -34.13 13.80
CA ARG A 441 11.03 -33.34 14.44
C ARG A 441 12.34 -33.31 13.67
N ASP A 442 12.73 -34.45 13.06
CA ASP A 442 13.97 -34.51 12.27
C ASP A 442 13.89 -33.61 11.04
N GLU A 443 12.72 -33.56 10.39
CA GLU A 443 12.47 -32.61 9.29
C GLU A 443 12.51 -31.16 9.78
N ALA A 444 11.93 -30.85 10.94
CA ALA A 444 12.01 -29.54 11.55
C ALA A 444 13.46 -29.09 11.77
N VAL A 445 14.30 -29.97 12.34
CA VAL A 445 15.74 -29.71 12.56
C VAL A 445 16.46 -29.41 11.24
N ALA A 446 16.15 -30.17 10.18
CA ALA A 446 16.73 -29.91 8.86
C ALA A 446 16.32 -28.50 8.32
N ARG A 447 15.07 -28.10 8.51
CA ARG A 447 14.58 -26.77 8.11
C ARG A 447 15.19 -25.66 8.95
N TYR A 448 15.33 -25.83 10.27
CA TYR A 448 16.04 -24.86 11.10
C TYR A 448 17.51 -24.69 10.67
N ARG A 449 18.22 -25.74 10.34
CA ARG A 449 19.59 -25.65 9.81
C ARG A 449 19.63 -24.85 8.50
N ARG A 450 18.66 -25.05 7.62
CA ARG A 450 18.54 -24.23 6.39
C ARG A 450 18.26 -22.78 6.72
N ALA A 451 17.34 -22.50 7.66
CA ALA A 451 17.04 -21.14 8.12
C ALA A 451 18.27 -20.45 8.72
N ILE A 452 19.06 -21.18 9.54
CA ILE A 452 20.31 -20.65 10.12
C ILE A 452 21.28 -20.23 9.02
N LEU A 453 21.54 -21.08 8.02
CA LEU A 453 22.45 -20.78 6.92
C LEU A 453 22.05 -19.50 6.18
N LEU A 454 20.77 -19.36 5.84
CA LEU A 454 20.23 -18.19 5.14
C LEU A 454 20.28 -16.94 6.03
N ALA A 455 19.96 -17.08 7.31
CA ALA A 455 19.98 -15.99 8.29
C ALA A 455 21.41 -15.49 8.58
N GLU A 456 22.40 -16.37 8.64
CA GLU A 456 23.81 -16.00 8.78
C GLU A 456 24.30 -15.21 7.56
N THR A 457 23.99 -15.68 6.35
CA THR A 457 24.28 -14.93 5.12
C THR A 457 23.63 -13.53 5.12
N GLN A 458 22.38 -13.43 5.58
CA GLN A 458 21.72 -12.13 5.73
C GLN A 458 22.40 -11.24 6.78
N LEU A 459 22.89 -11.84 7.88
CA LEU A 459 23.57 -11.09 8.96
C LEU A 459 24.90 -10.48 8.49
N GLU A 460 25.58 -11.07 7.50
CA GLU A 460 26.78 -10.49 6.89
C GLU A 460 26.50 -9.13 6.24
N THR A 461 25.31 -8.98 5.64
CA THR A 461 24.87 -7.73 4.99
C THR A 461 24.20 -6.75 5.96
N THR A 462 23.68 -7.24 7.09
CA THR A 462 22.99 -6.45 8.11
C THR A 462 23.52 -6.76 9.52
N PRO A 463 24.82 -6.50 9.80
CA PRO A 463 25.47 -6.97 11.04
C PRO A 463 24.92 -6.35 12.33
N ALA A 464 24.21 -5.24 12.24
CA ALA A 464 23.62 -4.54 13.39
C ALA A 464 22.16 -4.88 13.64
N ASN A 465 21.61 -5.98 13.09
CA ASN A 465 20.19 -6.33 13.22
C ASN A 465 19.91 -7.20 14.46
N PRO A 466 19.36 -6.62 15.57
CA PRO A 466 19.10 -7.38 16.80
C PRO A 466 18.01 -8.44 16.64
N THR A 467 16.99 -8.16 15.83
CA THR A 467 15.89 -9.11 15.58
C THR A 467 16.40 -10.37 14.89
N LEU A 468 17.26 -10.21 13.88
CA LEU A 468 17.87 -11.34 13.18
C LEU A 468 18.77 -12.17 14.11
N ARG A 469 19.53 -11.50 15.01
CA ARG A 469 20.28 -12.21 16.05
C ARG A 469 19.40 -13.00 17.00
N ALA A 470 18.31 -12.39 17.50
CA ALA A 470 17.38 -13.08 18.39
C ALA A 470 16.77 -14.32 17.72
N GLN A 471 16.44 -14.22 16.44
CA GLN A 471 15.90 -15.31 15.65
C GLN A 471 16.94 -16.43 15.42
N LEU A 472 18.18 -16.08 15.11
CA LEU A 472 19.29 -17.04 15.05
C LEU A 472 19.49 -17.74 16.40
N GLY A 473 19.47 -16.99 17.50
CA GLY A 473 19.56 -17.57 18.84
C GLY A 473 18.45 -18.59 19.13
N TYR A 474 17.23 -18.30 18.72
CA TYR A 474 16.12 -19.23 18.80
C TYR A 474 16.35 -20.49 17.95
N TYR A 475 16.74 -20.33 16.69
CA TYR A 475 16.99 -21.48 15.78
C TYR A 475 18.14 -22.36 16.27
N TYR A 476 19.23 -21.77 16.79
CA TYR A 476 20.32 -22.54 17.38
C TYR A 476 19.87 -23.35 18.60
N GLY A 477 18.98 -22.79 19.43
CA GLY A 477 18.37 -23.54 20.53
C GLY A 477 17.57 -24.76 20.04
N ARG A 478 16.82 -24.60 18.95
CA ARG A 478 16.03 -25.70 18.34
C ARG A 478 16.88 -26.82 17.73
N VAL A 479 18.08 -26.52 17.26
CA VAL A 479 19.00 -27.55 16.74
C VAL A 479 19.97 -28.10 17.81
N GLY A 480 19.84 -27.66 19.08
CA GLY A 480 20.59 -28.16 20.22
C GLY A 480 21.93 -27.48 20.46
N ASP A 481 22.25 -26.36 19.78
CA ASP A 481 23.47 -25.59 20.02
C ASP A 481 23.19 -24.50 21.07
N ALA A 482 23.31 -24.88 22.35
CA ALA A 482 23.00 -24.01 23.47
C ALA A 482 23.94 -22.79 23.57
N ASP A 483 25.21 -22.96 23.23
CA ASP A 483 26.22 -21.90 23.34
C ASP A 483 25.97 -20.78 22.35
N ARG A 484 25.75 -21.11 21.07
CA ARG A 484 25.38 -20.13 20.05
C ARG A 484 24.02 -19.49 20.33
N SER A 485 23.04 -20.29 20.77
CA SER A 485 21.75 -19.78 21.18
C SER A 485 21.87 -18.70 22.23
N GLN A 486 22.57 -18.96 23.33
CA GLN A 486 22.70 -18.00 24.42
C GLN A 486 23.47 -16.75 24.00
N ARG A 487 24.56 -16.92 23.23
CA ARG A 487 25.33 -15.80 22.71
C ARG A 487 24.47 -14.84 21.87
N TYR A 488 23.79 -15.36 20.85
CA TYR A 488 22.98 -14.54 19.95
C TYR A 488 21.80 -13.86 20.66
N LEU A 489 21.13 -14.55 21.60
CA LEU A 489 20.04 -13.95 22.39
C LEU A 489 20.55 -12.84 23.31
N SER A 490 21.73 -13.02 23.93
CA SER A 490 22.35 -11.99 24.78
C SER A 490 22.76 -10.76 23.99
N GLU A 491 23.39 -10.94 22.80
CA GLU A 491 23.76 -9.85 21.89
C GLU A 491 22.51 -9.08 21.41
N ALA A 492 21.44 -9.80 21.10
CA ALA A 492 20.17 -9.19 20.67
C ALA A 492 19.55 -8.33 21.77
N LEU A 493 19.49 -8.86 23.01
CA LEU A 493 18.99 -8.10 24.18
C LEU A 493 19.87 -6.89 24.50
N GLY A 494 21.20 -7.00 24.31
CA GLY A 494 22.12 -5.89 24.57
C GLY A 494 22.00 -4.74 23.56
N SER A 495 21.48 -5.01 22.35
CA SER A 495 21.42 -4.04 21.25
C SER A 495 20.02 -3.59 20.84
N GLY A 496 18.96 -4.24 21.33
CA GLY A 496 17.56 -3.92 20.97
C GLY A 496 16.54 -4.53 21.93
N PRO A 497 16.66 -4.28 23.25
CA PRO A 497 15.72 -4.84 24.21
C PRO A 497 14.28 -4.33 24.07
N GLU A 498 14.12 -3.16 23.42
CA GLU A 498 12.84 -2.51 23.12
C GLU A 498 12.17 -3.04 21.83
N LEU A 499 12.77 -4.04 21.17
CA LEU A 499 12.22 -4.61 19.96
C LEU A 499 11.32 -5.80 20.28
N VAL A 500 10.07 -5.75 19.83
CA VAL A 500 9.03 -6.77 20.07
C VAL A 500 9.53 -8.17 19.71
N TYR A 501 10.17 -8.34 18.56
CA TYR A 501 10.65 -9.66 18.12
C TYR A 501 11.85 -10.15 18.90
N VAL A 502 12.70 -9.26 19.44
CA VAL A 502 13.78 -9.66 20.36
C VAL A 502 13.17 -10.26 21.61
N GLN A 503 12.19 -9.58 22.22
CA GLN A 503 11.50 -10.09 23.42
C GLN A 503 10.74 -11.40 23.10
N TYR A 504 10.12 -11.50 21.93
CA TYR A 504 9.42 -12.71 21.54
C TYR A 504 10.35 -13.93 21.48
N PHE A 505 11.45 -13.86 20.72
CA PHE A 505 12.37 -14.99 20.58
C PHE A 505 13.10 -15.34 21.88
N VAL A 506 13.43 -14.33 22.69
CA VAL A 506 13.98 -14.54 24.03
C VAL A 506 12.97 -15.28 24.92
N GLY A 507 11.70 -14.84 24.89
CA GLY A 507 10.62 -15.46 25.66
C GLY A 507 10.37 -16.92 25.27
N VAL A 508 10.30 -17.19 23.96
CA VAL A 508 10.11 -18.57 23.44
C VAL A 508 11.31 -19.46 23.80
N ALA A 509 12.54 -18.98 23.56
CA ALA A 509 13.73 -19.73 23.90
C ALA A 509 13.87 -20.01 25.40
N ALA A 510 13.42 -19.08 26.25
CA ALA A 510 13.37 -19.28 27.71
C ALA A 510 12.29 -20.32 28.09
N ALA A 511 11.10 -20.24 27.49
CA ALA A 511 10.02 -21.20 27.74
C ALA A 511 10.44 -22.64 27.35
N ASP A 512 11.13 -22.78 26.22
CA ASP A 512 11.66 -24.07 25.75
C ASP A 512 12.67 -24.68 26.73
N ARG A 513 13.51 -23.85 27.38
CA ARG A 513 14.50 -24.32 28.36
C ARG A 513 13.92 -24.48 29.77
N GLY A 514 12.63 -24.16 29.97
CA GLY A 514 12.00 -24.17 31.29
C GLY A 514 12.41 -22.99 32.19
N ASP A 515 13.06 -21.96 31.64
CA ASP A 515 13.37 -20.71 32.37
C ASP A 515 12.10 -19.84 32.47
N ARG A 516 11.23 -20.22 33.42
CA ARG A 516 9.96 -19.55 33.70
C ARG A 516 10.15 -18.05 33.94
N GLY A 517 11.17 -17.67 34.68
CA GLY A 517 11.38 -16.27 35.09
C GLY A 517 11.65 -15.36 33.90
N THR A 518 12.57 -15.78 33.02
CA THR A 518 12.90 -15.02 31.82
C THR A 518 11.75 -15.01 30.83
N ALA A 519 11.04 -16.15 30.66
CA ALA A 519 9.90 -16.24 29.76
C ALA A 519 8.75 -15.28 30.19
N LEU A 520 8.40 -15.23 31.47
CA LEU A 520 7.36 -14.31 31.98
C LEU A 520 7.75 -12.83 31.85
N ARG A 521 9.02 -12.48 32.12
CA ARG A 521 9.49 -11.11 31.90
C ARG A 521 9.37 -10.70 30.41
N ALA A 522 9.78 -11.56 29.52
CA ALA A 522 9.67 -11.30 28.08
C ALA A 522 8.20 -11.16 27.64
N VAL A 523 7.29 -11.99 28.15
CA VAL A 523 5.85 -11.89 27.86
C VAL A 523 5.26 -10.60 28.43
N ALA A 524 5.67 -10.16 29.62
CA ALA A 524 5.24 -8.88 30.18
C ALA A 524 5.69 -7.69 29.32
N GLU A 525 6.93 -7.71 28.84
CA GLU A 525 7.44 -6.69 27.92
C GLU A 525 6.69 -6.71 26.58
N LEU A 526 6.37 -7.88 26.02
CA LEU A 526 5.57 -8.00 24.82
C LEU A 526 4.20 -7.33 24.98
N VAL A 527 3.51 -7.59 26.08
CA VAL A 527 2.21 -6.96 26.36
C VAL A 527 2.35 -5.46 26.56
N ARG A 528 3.38 -5.00 27.27
CA ARG A 528 3.69 -3.57 27.46
C ARG A 528 3.94 -2.87 26.12
N MET A 529 4.59 -3.57 25.18
CA MET A 529 4.85 -3.09 23.82
C MET A 529 3.62 -3.21 22.89
N GLY A 530 2.44 -3.60 23.39
CA GLY A 530 1.22 -3.72 22.61
C GLY A 530 1.12 -4.98 21.75
N TYR A 531 1.96 -6.01 21.98
CA TYR A 531 1.79 -7.30 21.30
C TYR A 531 0.47 -7.96 21.69
N SER A 532 -0.21 -8.58 20.73
CA SER A 532 -1.54 -9.14 20.94
C SER A 532 -1.57 -10.22 22.02
N SER A 533 -2.28 -9.92 23.11
CA SER A 533 -2.53 -10.91 24.17
C SER A 533 -3.34 -12.11 23.66
N ALA A 534 -4.17 -11.93 22.63
CA ALA A 534 -4.90 -13.04 22.00
C ALA A 534 -3.93 -14.01 21.31
N LEU A 535 -2.93 -13.50 20.61
CA LEU A 535 -1.89 -14.33 20.00
C LEU A 535 -1.05 -15.04 21.06
N LEU A 536 -0.63 -14.34 22.12
CA LEU A 536 0.13 -14.98 23.21
C LEU A 536 -0.63 -16.15 23.83
N ARG A 537 -1.92 -16.00 24.09
CA ARG A 537 -2.77 -17.07 24.63
C ARG A 537 -2.94 -18.27 23.68
N SER A 538 -2.78 -18.06 22.39
CA SER A 538 -2.92 -19.08 21.35
C SER A 538 -1.58 -19.64 20.87
N ALA A 539 -0.44 -19.04 21.28
CA ALA A 539 0.89 -19.41 20.82
C ALA A 539 1.33 -20.78 21.35
N PRO A 540 1.53 -21.79 20.46
CA PRO A 540 1.97 -23.11 20.87
C PRO A 540 3.34 -23.12 21.55
N GLU A 541 4.18 -22.14 21.26
CA GLU A 541 5.52 -21.95 21.80
C GLU A 541 5.49 -21.64 23.32
N PHE A 542 4.41 -21.00 23.80
CA PHE A 542 4.21 -20.72 25.23
C PHE A 542 3.29 -21.75 25.93
N ARG A 543 3.06 -22.91 25.31
CA ARG A 543 2.15 -23.94 25.86
C ARG A 543 2.49 -24.34 27.29
N SER A 544 3.77 -24.39 27.65
CA SER A 544 4.22 -24.67 29.03
C SER A 544 3.77 -23.64 30.06
N LEU A 545 3.42 -22.42 29.61
CA LEU A 545 3.01 -21.31 30.47
C LEU A 545 1.50 -21.06 30.47
N LEU A 546 0.71 -21.70 29.58
CA LEU A 546 -0.74 -21.40 29.47
C LEU A 546 -1.53 -21.65 30.74
N GLN A 547 -1.07 -22.54 31.64
CA GLN A 547 -1.68 -22.81 32.94
C GLN A 547 -1.04 -22.02 34.09
N ASP A 548 0.02 -21.25 33.79
CA ASP A 548 0.71 -20.44 34.78
C ASP A 548 -0.15 -19.24 35.21
N THR A 549 -0.35 -19.04 36.50
CA THR A 549 -1.22 -17.97 37.03
C THR A 549 -0.71 -16.59 36.65
N GLU A 550 0.60 -16.38 36.66
CA GLU A 550 1.19 -15.08 36.34
C GLU A 550 1.11 -14.80 34.85
N TYR A 551 1.35 -15.82 34.00
CA TYR A 551 1.14 -15.73 32.56
C TYR A 551 -0.29 -15.32 32.20
N ARG A 552 -1.28 -15.96 32.84
CA ARG A 552 -2.70 -15.64 32.65
C ARG A 552 -3.01 -14.19 33.08
N LYS A 553 -2.46 -13.76 34.23
CA LYS A 553 -2.62 -12.37 34.68
C LYS A 553 -2.01 -11.39 33.67
N ILE A 554 -0.80 -11.62 33.20
CA ILE A 554 -0.12 -10.76 32.21
C ILE A 554 -0.91 -10.69 30.89
N THR A 555 -1.41 -11.81 30.42
CA THR A 555 -2.10 -11.90 29.11
C THR A 555 -3.61 -11.64 29.19
N GLY A 556 -4.13 -11.30 30.38
CA GLY A 556 -5.55 -11.00 30.58
C GLY A 556 -6.48 -12.23 30.42
N ALA A 557 -6.00 -13.44 30.76
CA ALA A 557 -6.77 -14.69 30.73
C ALA A 557 -7.29 -15.10 32.11
N GLY A 558 -7.19 -14.20 33.09
CA GLY A 558 -7.61 -14.42 34.48
C GLY A 558 -9.06 -14.08 34.75
#